data_572522b56d32cbef7cf5d98b3e0e8d18
#
_entry.id   572522b56d32cbef7cf5d98b3e0e8d18
#
_cell.length_a   1.000
_cell.length_b   1.000
_cell.length_c   1.000
_cell.angle_alpha   90.00
_cell.angle_beta   90.00
_cell.angle_gamma   90.00
#
_symmetry.space_group_name_H-M   'P 1'
#
loop_
_entity.id
_entity.type
_entity.pdbx_description
1 polymer ?
#
loop_
_entity_poly.entity_id
_entity_poly.type
_entity_poly.pdbx_seq_one_letter_code
_entity_poly.pdbx_strand_id
1 'polypeptide(L)'
;MAINYMDKHAAKIDEAFAAASVTDRAINKDYDFTGVRTVKVHSVPTVGMGDYTSSGSSRYGTPSELEDSVQELTLVPDRAFTFTVDKGSSDDDSALNAGAALRRQIDLEIVPEVDTYRFAKIASGAKHTTYGAVKGTGSAGPYERILKLQAELDKGKAPRAGRLLYVSSEFYMQLKLDSNFIKASDVAQGMLKTGQIGEVDGLPIYNDVGRMPAGVDMMIVNPIATTAPWKLSEYKTHIDPPGINGTLVEGRNRFDAFVLEHKRGALAVHRSAKVVLTPTNEAGASGKTKFSAVEGATVLDGSAAVKMGTLCYKISSSTIAEVALGTDISDKSAYPELTIGEDITCAASDKYRIYLKDQSGMLIGESAQGTVIRGA
;
A
#
# COMPACT_ATOMS: atom_id res chain seq x y z
N MET A 1 -19.73 -34.66 22.04
CA MET A 1 -18.31 -34.24 21.94
C MET A 1 -18.14 -33.55 20.59
N ALA A 2 -18.08 -32.23 20.58
CA ALA A 2 -17.75 -31.49 19.37
C ALA A 2 -16.23 -31.61 19.15
N ILE A 3 -15.85 -32.35 18.12
CA ILE A 3 -14.44 -32.48 17.76
C ILE A 3 -14.03 -31.15 17.10
N ASN A 4 -13.14 -30.42 17.75
CA ASN A 4 -12.63 -29.13 17.31
C ASN A 4 -11.65 -29.31 16.12
N TYR A 5 -12.16 -29.62 14.92
CA TYR A 5 -11.36 -29.71 13.71
C TYR A 5 -10.94 -28.32 13.17
N MET A 6 -11.63 -27.26 13.59
CA MET A 6 -11.41 -25.91 13.08
C MET A 6 -10.05 -25.30 13.45
N ASP A 7 -9.56 -25.53 14.67
CA ASP A 7 -8.29 -24.94 15.13
C ASP A 7 -7.06 -25.50 14.41
N LYS A 8 -7.07 -26.78 14.04
CA LYS A 8 -5.97 -27.40 13.29
C LYS A 8 -5.90 -26.93 11.83
N HIS A 9 -7.04 -26.62 11.21
CA HIS A 9 -7.07 -26.11 9.84
C HIS A 9 -6.62 -24.65 9.79
N ALA A 10 -7.05 -23.81 10.72
CA ALA A 10 -6.63 -22.41 10.78
C ALA A 10 -5.11 -22.28 10.91
N ALA A 11 -4.47 -23.01 11.83
CA ALA A 11 -3.02 -22.96 12.00
C ALA A 11 -2.24 -23.38 10.74
N LYS A 12 -2.68 -24.42 10.01
CA LYS A 12 -2.04 -24.84 8.76
C LYS A 12 -2.20 -23.82 7.63
N ILE A 13 -3.31 -23.09 7.61
CA ILE A 13 -3.57 -22.05 6.64
C ILE A 13 -2.71 -20.82 6.94
N ASP A 14 -2.56 -20.46 8.21
CA ASP A 14 -1.67 -19.37 8.64
C ASP A 14 -0.20 -19.66 8.28
N GLU A 15 0.26 -20.91 8.47
CA GLU A 15 1.60 -21.32 8.04
C GLU A 15 1.78 -21.25 6.51
N ALA A 16 0.79 -21.69 5.73
CA ALA A 16 0.83 -21.64 4.27
C ALA A 16 0.85 -20.16 3.79
N PHE A 17 0.04 -19.29 4.39
CA PHE A 17 0.03 -17.87 4.10
C PHE A 17 1.39 -17.23 4.40
N ALA A 18 1.93 -17.41 5.60
CA ALA A 18 3.21 -16.83 5.98
C ALA A 18 4.37 -17.28 5.09
N ALA A 19 4.30 -18.50 4.55
CA ALA A 19 5.29 -19.02 3.61
C ALA A 19 5.18 -18.40 2.20
N ALA A 20 3.98 -18.00 1.75
CA ALA A 20 3.72 -17.47 0.43
C ALA A 20 3.72 -15.93 0.36
N SER A 21 3.48 -15.24 1.48
CA SER A 21 3.46 -13.78 1.55
C SER A 21 4.85 -13.17 1.46
N VAL A 22 5.02 -12.22 0.55
CA VAL A 22 6.25 -11.44 0.39
C VAL A 22 6.36 -10.36 1.47
N THR A 23 5.23 -9.84 1.93
CA THR A 23 5.15 -8.70 2.86
C THR A 23 5.18 -9.07 4.34
N ASP A 24 5.11 -10.36 4.70
CA ASP A 24 5.06 -10.78 6.12
C ASP A 24 6.30 -10.33 6.93
N ARG A 25 7.43 -10.13 6.25
CA ARG A 25 8.68 -9.60 6.83
C ARG A 25 8.67 -8.08 7.02
N ALA A 26 7.82 -7.38 6.30
CA ALA A 26 7.70 -5.93 6.33
C ALA A 26 6.84 -5.42 7.48
N ILE A 27 6.23 -6.31 8.25
CA ILE A 27 5.29 -5.97 9.31
C ILE A 27 5.79 -6.43 10.67
N ASN A 28 5.47 -5.66 11.71
CA ASN A 28 5.63 -6.10 13.08
C ASN A 28 4.37 -6.81 13.60
N LYS A 29 4.54 -7.64 14.60
CA LYS A 29 3.48 -8.40 15.27
C LYS A 29 3.28 -7.94 16.73
N ASP A 30 3.70 -6.70 17.05
CA ASP A 30 3.70 -6.19 18.42
C ASP A 30 2.29 -5.86 18.95
N TYR A 31 1.32 -5.70 18.04
CA TYR A 31 -0.06 -5.33 18.38
C TYR A 31 -0.98 -6.53 18.22
N ASP A 32 -1.66 -6.90 19.31
CA ASP A 32 -2.60 -8.01 19.34
C ASP A 32 -4.03 -7.52 19.06
N PHE A 33 -4.64 -8.10 18.04
CA PHE A 33 -6.04 -7.87 17.65
C PHE A 33 -6.96 -9.04 18.03
N THR A 34 -6.50 -9.94 18.88
CA THR A 34 -7.29 -11.12 19.32
C THR A 34 -8.54 -10.65 20.07
N GLY A 35 -9.72 -11.04 19.59
CA GLY A 35 -11.01 -10.71 20.21
C GLY A 35 -11.49 -9.27 20.02
N VAL A 36 -10.68 -8.36 19.43
CA VAL A 36 -11.05 -6.95 19.24
C VAL A 36 -11.00 -6.55 17.76
N ARG A 37 -11.80 -5.55 17.39
CA ARG A 37 -11.80 -4.95 16.05
C ARG A 37 -10.94 -3.71 15.96
N THR A 38 -10.78 -3.00 17.05
CA THR A 38 -10.05 -1.73 17.12
C THR A 38 -9.01 -1.80 18.22
N VAL A 39 -7.79 -1.39 17.92
CA VAL A 39 -6.68 -1.24 18.86
C VAL A 39 -6.31 0.24 18.92
N LYS A 40 -6.13 0.78 20.11
CA LYS A 40 -5.67 2.14 20.34
C LYS A 40 -4.17 2.13 20.62
N VAL A 41 -3.41 2.86 19.83
CA VAL A 41 -1.99 3.03 20.01
C VAL A 41 -1.74 4.41 20.57
N HIS A 42 -1.24 4.45 21.80
CA HIS A 42 -0.85 5.67 22.49
C HIS A 42 0.57 6.05 22.12
N SER A 43 0.80 7.32 21.88
CA SER A 43 2.13 7.85 21.60
C SER A 43 2.35 9.14 22.35
N VAL A 44 3.43 9.17 23.11
CA VAL A 44 3.86 10.35 23.86
C VAL A 44 4.96 11.04 23.08
N PRO A 45 4.79 12.31 22.65
CA PRO A 45 5.83 13.06 21.99
C PRO A 45 7.01 13.35 22.94
N THR A 46 8.16 13.66 22.38
CA THR A 46 9.35 14.08 23.14
C THR A 46 9.51 15.58 23.11
N VAL A 47 10.01 16.16 24.18
CA VAL A 47 10.37 17.59 24.26
C VAL A 47 11.84 17.77 23.86
N GLY A 48 12.12 18.80 23.08
CA GLY A 48 13.49 19.17 22.72
C GLY A 48 14.30 19.60 23.97
N MET A 49 15.61 19.32 23.94
CA MET A 49 16.52 19.80 25.00
C MET A 49 16.77 21.29 24.83
N GLY A 50 16.70 22.03 25.94
CA GLY A 50 17.09 23.42 26.03
C GLY A 50 18.38 23.58 26.85
N ASP A 51 18.96 24.78 26.82
CA ASP A 51 20.17 25.09 27.61
C ASP A 51 19.80 25.28 29.09
N TYR A 52 20.63 24.70 29.94
CA TYR A 52 20.52 24.90 31.38
C TYR A 52 21.17 26.22 31.78
N THR A 53 20.44 27.07 32.52
CA THR A 53 20.98 28.31 33.10
C THR A 53 21.36 28.11 34.58
N SER A 54 22.59 28.43 34.96
CA SER A 54 23.06 28.24 36.34
C SER A 54 22.52 29.27 37.35
N SER A 55 21.79 30.29 36.87
CA SER A 55 21.24 31.37 37.72
C SER A 55 19.74 31.60 37.38
N GLY A 56 18.95 32.06 38.37
CA GLY A 56 17.52 32.34 38.22
C GLY A 56 16.62 31.21 38.70
N SER A 57 15.31 31.44 38.61
CA SER A 57 14.24 30.50 39.07
C SER A 57 13.84 29.44 38.05
N SER A 58 14.05 29.68 36.75
CA SER A 58 13.67 28.75 35.67
C SER A 58 14.92 28.12 35.01
N ARG A 59 15.73 27.44 35.80
CA ARG A 59 17.03 26.91 35.36
C ARG A 59 16.92 25.85 34.25
N TYR A 60 15.83 25.11 34.20
CA TYR A 60 15.54 24.07 33.19
C TYR A 60 14.66 24.57 32.02
N GLY A 61 14.42 25.88 31.95
CA GLY A 61 13.47 26.48 30.98
C GLY A 61 12.02 26.45 31.47
N THR A 62 11.10 26.79 30.59
CA THR A 62 9.66 26.77 30.90
C THR A 62 9.14 25.34 30.74
N PRO A 63 8.47 24.75 31.76
CA PRO A 63 7.85 23.44 31.65
C PRO A 63 6.76 23.46 30.56
N SER A 64 6.73 22.44 29.73
CA SER A 64 5.65 22.16 28.79
C SER A 64 4.95 20.85 29.20
N GLU A 65 3.64 20.82 29.12
CA GLU A 65 2.87 19.59 29.32
C GLU A 65 3.05 18.66 28.13
N LEU A 66 3.22 17.36 28.41
CA LEU A 66 3.25 16.33 27.39
C LEU A 66 1.84 15.87 27.09
N GLU A 67 1.39 16.13 25.87
CA GLU A 67 0.09 15.65 25.41
C GLU A 67 0.25 14.23 24.84
N ASP A 68 -0.73 13.36 25.14
CA ASP A 68 -0.82 12.02 24.57
C ASP A 68 -1.59 12.07 23.24
N SER A 69 -1.06 11.46 22.21
CA SER A 69 -1.78 11.28 20.94
C SER A 69 -2.19 9.82 20.78
N VAL A 70 -3.46 9.59 20.43
CA VAL A 70 -4.04 8.26 20.25
C VAL A 70 -4.35 8.01 18.79
N GLN A 71 -3.73 6.98 18.22
CA GLN A 71 -4.08 6.48 16.90
C GLN A 71 -5.00 5.26 17.05
N GLU A 72 -6.19 5.30 16.44
CA GLU A 72 -7.11 4.18 16.40
C GLU A 72 -6.87 3.33 15.16
N LEU A 73 -6.58 2.04 15.36
CA LEU A 73 -6.37 1.05 14.31
C LEU A 73 -7.60 0.14 14.25
N THR A 74 -8.49 0.39 13.30
CA THR A 74 -9.74 -0.37 13.14
C THR A 74 -9.70 -1.23 11.88
N LEU A 75 -9.89 -2.55 12.03
CA LEU A 75 -9.99 -3.50 10.93
C LEU A 75 -11.22 -3.21 10.06
N VAL A 76 -11.00 -2.84 8.79
CA VAL A 76 -12.05 -2.51 7.84
C VAL A 76 -12.27 -3.61 6.80
N PRO A 77 -11.24 -4.13 6.09
CA PRO A 77 -11.43 -5.14 5.07
C PRO A 77 -12.03 -6.44 5.62
N ASP A 78 -13.07 -6.90 4.95
CA ASP A 78 -13.80 -8.13 5.27
C ASP A 78 -14.19 -8.78 3.93
N ARG A 79 -13.41 -9.77 3.51
CA ARG A 79 -13.51 -10.43 2.20
C ARG A 79 -13.98 -11.87 2.39
N ALA A 80 -14.85 -12.33 1.51
CA ALA A 80 -15.36 -13.68 1.55
C ALA A 80 -15.24 -14.34 0.17
N PHE A 81 -15.13 -15.65 0.17
CA PHE A 81 -15.19 -16.47 -1.03
C PHE A 81 -16.06 -17.69 -0.78
N THR A 82 -16.67 -18.19 -1.84
CA THR A 82 -17.43 -19.44 -1.84
C THR A 82 -17.25 -20.15 -3.16
N PHE A 83 -17.08 -21.47 -3.13
CA PHE A 83 -17.09 -22.31 -4.32
C PHE A 83 -17.63 -23.70 -3.99
N THR A 84 -18.10 -24.40 -5.01
CA THR A 84 -18.61 -25.76 -4.90
C THR A 84 -17.76 -26.72 -5.72
N VAL A 85 -17.57 -27.93 -5.19
CA VAL A 85 -16.94 -29.05 -5.89
C VAL A 85 -17.97 -30.14 -6.00
N ASP A 86 -18.43 -30.42 -7.23
CA ASP A 86 -19.41 -31.49 -7.49
C ASP A 86 -18.79 -32.86 -7.24
N LYS A 87 -19.59 -33.80 -6.69
CA LYS A 87 -19.12 -35.12 -6.33
C LYS A 87 -18.74 -35.95 -7.56
N GLY A 88 -19.51 -35.87 -8.64
CA GLY A 88 -19.20 -36.55 -9.89
C GLY A 88 -17.88 -36.08 -10.48
N SER A 89 -17.65 -34.76 -10.53
CA SER A 89 -16.40 -34.19 -11.00
C SER A 89 -15.20 -34.51 -10.09
N SER A 90 -15.41 -34.62 -8.79
CA SER A 90 -14.37 -35.00 -7.81
C SER A 90 -13.98 -36.49 -7.91
N ASP A 91 -14.90 -37.35 -8.29
CA ASP A 91 -14.64 -38.79 -8.49
C ASP A 91 -13.92 -39.04 -9.83
N ASP A 92 -14.23 -38.24 -10.87
CA ASP A 92 -13.61 -38.36 -12.19
C ASP A 92 -12.23 -37.67 -12.28
N ASP A 93 -11.99 -36.62 -11.49
CA ASP A 93 -10.74 -35.88 -11.47
C ASP A 93 -10.21 -35.71 -10.02
N SER A 94 -9.19 -36.49 -9.69
CA SER A 94 -8.52 -36.45 -8.39
C SER A 94 -7.87 -35.08 -8.07
N ALA A 95 -7.71 -34.19 -9.05
CA ALA A 95 -7.22 -32.84 -8.85
C ALA A 95 -8.27 -31.88 -8.29
N LEU A 96 -9.58 -32.21 -8.41
CA LEU A 96 -10.70 -31.45 -7.87
C LEU A 96 -11.02 -31.76 -6.39
N ASN A 97 -9.99 -31.94 -5.59
CA ASN A 97 -10.16 -32.09 -4.15
C ASN A 97 -10.38 -30.73 -3.48
N ALA A 98 -11.41 -30.62 -2.63
CA ALA A 98 -11.75 -29.37 -1.94
C ALA A 98 -10.59 -28.76 -1.15
N GLY A 99 -9.74 -29.60 -0.52
CA GLY A 99 -8.54 -29.14 0.19
C GLY A 99 -7.45 -28.59 -0.72
N ALA A 100 -7.24 -29.21 -1.89
CA ALA A 100 -6.29 -28.71 -2.89
C ALA A 100 -6.80 -27.41 -3.55
N ALA A 101 -8.10 -27.33 -3.83
CA ALA A 101 -8.74 -26.11 -4.36
C ALA A 101 -8.62 -24.95 -3.38
N LEU A 102 -8.84 -25.19 -2.08
CA LEU A 102 -8.63 -24.16 -1.06
C LEU A 102 -7.19 -23.68 -1.02
N ARG A 103 -6.22 -24.58 -1.04
CA ARG A 103 -4.80 -24.18 -1.02
C ARG A 103 -4.47 -23.28 -2.22
N ARG A 104 -4.97 -23.63 -3.40
CA ARG A 104 -4.83 -22.79 -4.60
C ARG A 104 -5.49 -21.42 -4.41
N GLN A 105 -6.70 -21.38 -3.82
CA GLN A 105 -7.39 -20.13 -3.53
C GLN A 105 -6.57 -19.22 -2.59
N ILE A 106 -5.93 -19.81 -1.58
CA ILE A 106 -5.05 -19.06 -0.67
C ILE A 106 -3.83 -18.53 -1.43
N ASP A 107 -3.13 -19.38 -2.15
CA ASP A 107 -1.84 -19.04 -2.78
C ASP A 107 -2.00 -18.09 -3.96
N LEU A 108 -3.08 -18.20 -4.75
CA LEU A 108 -3.26 -17.46 -5.99
C LEU A 108 -4.15 -16.21 -5.88
N GLU A 109 -5.05 -16.15 -4.91
CA GLU A 109 -6.00 -15.04 -4.75
C GLU A 109 -5.81 -14.30 -3.43
N ILE A 110 -5.86 -15.01 -2.31
CA ILE A 110 -5.87 -14.35 -0.99
C ILE A 110 -4.51 -13.71 -0.68
N VAL A 111 -3.42 -14.44 -0.86
CA VAL A 111 -2.06 -13.93 -0.58
C VAL A 111 -1.71 -12.74 -1.47
N PRO A 112 -1.92 -12.77 -2.79
CA PRO A 112 -1.68 -11.60 -3.63
C PRO A 112 -2.54 -10.39 -3.29
N GLU A 113 -3.82 -10.58 -2.95
CA GLU A 113 -4.71 -9.48 -2.54
C GLU A 113 -4.23 -8.81 -1.24
N VAL A 114 -3.87 -9.61 -0.22
CA VAL A 114 -3.38 -9.10 1.07
C VAL A 114 -2.03 -8.39 0.90
N ASP A 115 -1.11 -8.94 0.12
CA ASP A 115 0.18 -8.30 -0.13
C ASP A 115 0.03 -6.99 -0.90
N THR A 116 -0.82 -6.97 -1.94
CA THR A 116 -1.12 -5.75 -2.69
C THR A 116 -1.73 -4.68 -1.79
N TYR A 117 -2.65 -5.07 -0.90
CA TYR A 117 -3.23 -4.17 0.09
C TYR A 117 -2.16 -3.58 1.04
N ARG A 118 -1.29 -4.43 1.57
CA ARG A 118 -0.20 -4.03 2.47
C ARG A 118 0.76 -3.06 1.77
N PHE A 119 1.19 -3.37 0.55
CA PHE A 119 2.04 -2.46 -0.24
C PHE A 119 1.35 -1.13 -0.53
N ALA A 120 0.06 -1.13 -0.86
CA ALA A 120 -0.70 0.10 -1.09
C ALA A 120 -0.80 0.96 0.18
N LYS A 121 -1.05 0.36 1.34
CA LYS A 121 -1.06 1.06 2.64
C LYS A 121 0.31 1.63 3.01
N ILE A 122 1.38 0.87 2.79
CA ILE A 122 2.75 1.33 3.02
C ILE A 122 3.08 2.50 2.09
N ALA A 123 2.77 2.35 0.79
CA ALA A 123 3.05 3.39 -0.20
C ALA A 123 2.25 4.68 0.04
N SER A 124 1.00 4.58 0.46
CA SER A 124 0.18 5.74 0.79
C SER A 124 0.55 6.39 2.13
N GLY A 125 1.07 5.61 3.09
CA GLY A 125 1.45 6.06 4.43
C GLY A 125 2.90 6.51 4.58
N ALA A 126 3.78 6.28 3.59
CA ALA A 126 5.20 6.65 3.68
C ALA A 126 5.39 8.18 3.82
N LYS A 127 6.37 8.56 4.66
CA LYS A 127 6.71 9.98 4.85
C LYS A 127 7.65 10.50 3.78
N HIS A 128 8.61 9.66 3.35
CA HIS A 128 9.62 10.06 2.39
C HIS A 128 9.26 9.49 1.02
N THR A 129 9.09 10.37 0.03
CA THR A 129 8.84 9.98 -1.34
C THR A 129 9.84 10.66 -2.26
N THR A 130 10.43 9.90 -3.17
CA THR A 130 11.29 10.43 -4.24
C THR A 130 10.65 10.17 -5.59
N TYR A 131 10.91 11.04 -6.55
CA TYR A 131 10.26 11.01 -7.87
C TYR A 131 11.29 11.02 -8.99
N GLY A 132 10.93 10.42 -10.11
CA GLY A 132 11.67 10.51 -11.36
C GLY A 132 11.95 9.17 -12.01
N ALA A 133 11.99 9.17 -13.34
CA ALA A 133 12.25 7.96 -14.11
C ALA A 133 13.60 7.35 -13.76
N VAL A 134 13.63 6.02 -13.73
CA VAL A 134 14.86 5.23 -13.56
C VAL A 134 15.37 4.88 -14.95
N LYS A 135 16.56 5.30 -15.30
CA LYS A 135 17.16 5.02 -16.61
C LYS A 135 18.68 4.92 -16.52
N GLY A 136 19.22 3.85 -17.10
CA GLY A 136 20.65 3.70 -17.32
C GLY A 136 21.49 3.68 -16.05
N THR A 137 22.66 4.31 -16.11
CA THR A 137 23.63 4.46 -15.02
C THR A 137 23.81 5.92 -14.65
N GLY A 138 24.35 6.23 -13.47
CA GLY A 138 24.56 7.59 -12.97
C GLY A 138 23.36 8.14 -12.20
N SER A 139 23.15 9.47 -12.24
CA SER A 139 22.18 10.18 -11.38
C SER A 139 20.70 9.78 -11.59
N ALA A 140 20.38 9.08 -12.64
CA ALA A 140 19.09 8.47 -12.93
C ALA A 140 19.11 6.94 -12.79
N GLY A 141 20.27 6.34 -12.48
CA GLY A 141 20.44 4.91 -12.36
C GLY A 141 19.77 4.34 -11.10
N PRO A 142 19.41 3.04 -11.13
CA PRO A 142 18.69 2.40 -10.03
C PRO A 142 19.51 2.36 -8.75
N TYR A 143 20.81 2.12 -8.81
CA TYR A 143 21.68 2.10 -7.64
C TYR A 143 21.72 3.45 -6.91
N GLU A 144 21.88 4.56 -7.66
CA GLU A 144 21.87 5.90 -7.07
C GLU A 144 20.52 6.29 -6.49
N ARG A 145 19.40 5.81 -7.10
CA ARG A 145 18.05 6.00 -6.56
C ARG A 145 17.89 5.33 -5.21
N ILE A 146 18.42 4.12 -5.03
CA ILE A 146 18.42 3.42 -3.73
C ILE A 146 19.19 4.23 -2.69
N LEU A 147 20.40 4.70 -3.01
CA LEU A 147 21.22 5.48 -2.09
C LEU A 147 20.54 6.82 -1.71
N LYS A 148 19.90 7.50 -2.66
CA LYS A 148 19.13 8.72 -2.39
C LYS A 148 17.98 8.46 -1.44
N LEU A 149 17.21 7.39 -1.68
CA LEU A 149 16.06 7.03 -0.84
C LEU A 149 16.52 6.67 0.58
N GLN A 150 17.66 5.98 0.71
CA GLN A 150 18.26 5.65 2.00
C GLN A 150 18.76 6.91 2.72
N ALA A 151 19.35 7.86 1.99
CA ALA A 151 19.79 9.14 2.55
C ALA A 151 18.62 9.98 3.10
N GLU A 152 17.44 9.94 2.46
CA GLU A 152 16.24 10.59 3.00
C GLU A 152 15.78 9.97 4.34
N LEU A 153 15.85 8.64 4.46
CA LEU A 153 15.57 7.96 5.74
C LEU A 153 16.59 8.33 6.83
N ASP A 154 17.86 8.46 6.47
CA ASP A 154 18.91 8.84 7.42
C ASP A 154 18.76 10.30 7.89
N LYS A 155 18.39 11.23 6.99
CA LYS A 155 18.02 12.61 7.35
C LYS A 155 16.81 12.62 8.30
N GLY A 156 15.86 11.70 8.10
CA GLY A 156 14.71 11.49 8.98
C GLY A 156 15.03 10.79 10.30
N LYS A 157 16.31 10.48 10.56
CA LYS A 157 16.80 9.77 11.78
C LYS A 157 16.13 8.40 11.97
N ALA A 158 15.70 7.75 10.89
CA ALA A 158 15.13 6.41 10.95
C ALA A 158 16.20 5.36 11.25
N PRO A 159 15.91 4.32 12.06
CA PRO A 159 16.86 3.25 12.35
C PRO A 159 17.33 2.55 11.06
N ARG A 160 18.63 2.29 10.93
CA ARG A 160 19.16 1.50 9.79
C ARG A 160 18.89 0.01 9.94
N ALA A 161 18.95 -0.49 11.17
CA ALA A 161 18.71 -1.90 11.46
C ALA A 161 17.29 -2.32 11.07
N GLY A 162 17.16 -3.46 10.39
CA GLY A 162 15.88 -4.04 10.00
C GLY A 162 15.20 -3.39 8.78
N ARG A 163 15.87 -2.49 8.05
CA ARG A 163 15.34 -1.97 6.78
C ARG A 163 15.32 -3.07 5.73
N LEU A 164 14.23 -3.14 4.98
CA LEU A 164 14.03 -4.07 3.86
C LEU A 164 13.77 -3.24 2.60
N LEU A 165 14.37 -3.64 1.48
CA LEU A 165 14.16 -3.03 0.18
C LEU A 165 13.29 -3.93 -0.67
N TYR A 166 12.10 -3.46 -1.03
CA TYR A 166 11.24 -4.07 -2.03
C TYR A 166 11.39 -3.37 -3.36
N VAL A 167 11.50 -4.12 -4.43
CA VAL A 167 11.70 -3.61 -5.79
C VAL A 167 10.75 -4.29 -6.76
N SER A 168 10.27 -3.54 -7.76
CA SER A 168 9.52 -4.10 -8.88
C SER A 168 10.45 -4.94 -9.79
N SER A 169 9.86 -5.88 -10.51
CA SER A 169 10.62 -6.73 -11.42
C SER A 169 11.37 -5.93 -12.50
N GLU A 170 10.78 -4.83 -12.99
CA GLU A 170 11.42 -3.93 -13.95
C GLU A 170 12.59 -3.17 -13.35
N PHE A 171 12.41 -2.62 -12.14
CA PHE A 171 13.48 -1.96 -11.42
C PHE A 171 14.64 -2.91 -11.13
N TYR A 172 14.32 -4.14 -10.70
CA TYR A 172 15.34 -5.16 -10.44
C TYR A 172 16.15 -5.54 -11.69
N MET A 173 15.48 -5.66 -12.85
CA MET A 173 16.16 -5.87 -14.11
C MET A 173 17.14 -4.74 -14.41
N GLN A 174 16.72 -3.49 -14.26
CA GLN A 174 17.58 -2.32 -14.46
C GLN A 174 18.74 -2.27 -13.46
N LEU A 175 18.49 -2.65 -12.19
CA LEU A 175 19.51 -2.71 -11.15
C LEU A 175 20.62 -3.74 -11.51
N LYS A 176 20.26 -4.88 -12.06
CA LYS A 176 21.23 -5.88 -12.53
C LYS A 176 22.07 -5.41 -13.72
N LEU A 177 21.56 -4.50 -14.52
CA LEU A 177 22.28 -3.91 -15.65
C LEU A 177 23.13 -2.69 -15.24
N ASP A 178 22.97 -2.18 -14.02
CA ASP A 178 23.75 -1.04 -13.53
C ASP A 178 25.17 -1.49 -13.17
N SER A 179 26.17 -0.94 -13.86
CA SER A 179 27.57 -1.25 -13.65
C SER A 179 28.08 -0.89 -12.24
N ASN A 180 27.43 0.07 -11.57
CA ASN A 180 27.80 0.45 -10.21
C ASN A 180 27.33 -0.59 -9.19
N PHE A 181 26.18 -1.20 -9.42
CA PHE A 181 25.67 -2.30 -8.60
C PHE A 181 26.54 -3.58 -8.77
N ILE A 182 26.91 -3.91 -10.01
CA ILE A 182 27.74 -5.10 -10.28
C ILE A 182 29.08 -5.02 -9.56
N LYS A 183 29.70 -3.85 -9.48
CA LYS A 183 30.98 -3.64 -8.76
C LYS A 183 30.85 -3.73 -7.24
N ALA A 184 29.68 -3.45 -6.70
CA ALA A 184 29.40 -3.49 -5.25
C ALA A 184 28.93 -4.86 -4.75
N SER A 185 28.61 -5.80 -5.65
CA SER A 185 27.82 -7.01 -5.37
C SER A 185 28.61 -8.33 -5.29
N ASP A 186 29.91 -8.31 -5.02
CA ASP A 186 30.74 -9.55 -4.96
C ASP A 186 30.30 -10.56 -3.86
N VAL A 187 29.30 -10.25 -3.05
CA VAL A 187 28.87 -11.07 -1.89
C VAL A 187 27.61 -11.91 -2.14
N ALA A 188 27.00 -11.84 -3.32
CA ALA A 188 25.60 -12.26 -3.53
C ALA A 188 25.33 -13.76 -3.73
N GLN A 189 26.28 -14.67 -3.66
CA GLN A 189 26.05 -16.10 -3.98
C GLN A 189 25.41 -16.96 -2.89
N GLY A 190 25.33 -16.47 -1.64
CA GLY A 190 24.83 -17.25 -0.49
C GLY A 190 23.33 -17.13 -0.16
N MET A 191 22.61 -16.13 -0.71
CA MET A 191 21.34 -15.65 -0.15
C MET A 191 20.06 -16.11 -0.86
N LEU A 192 20.15 -16.95 -1.90
CA LEU A 192 19.02 -17.39 -2.75
C LEU A 192 17.95 -18.24 -2.04
N LYS A 193 18.18 -18.68 -0.80
CA LYS A 193 17.29 -19.63 -0.10
C LYS A 193 16.04 -19.02 0.57
N THR A 194 15.95 -17.69 0.72
CA THR A 194 14.90 -17.04 1.52
C THR A 194 14.04 -16.04 0.74
N GLY A 195 14.00 -16.08 -0.59
CA GLY A 195 13.30 -15.07 -1.41
C GLY A 195 14.00 -13.72 -1.46
N GLN A 196 15.14 -13.59 -0.78
CA GLN A 196 16.05 -12.46 -0.90
C GLN A 196 16.86 -12.62 -2.18
N ILE A 197 16.83 -11.59 -3.04
CA ILE A 197 17.48 -11.62 -4.36
C ILE A 197 18.84 -10.90 -4.39
N GLY A 198 19.26 -10.31 -3.28
CA GLY A 198 20.52 -9.62 -3.14
C GLY A 198 20.58 -8.74 -1.90
N GLU A 199 21.66 -7.98 -1.78
CA GLU A 199 21.87 -6.97 -0.74
C GLU A 199 22.55 -5.75 -1.34
N VAL A 200 22.12 -4.56 -0.95
CA VAL A 200 22.70 -3.27 -1.36
C VAL A 200 22.88 -2.41 -0.12
N ASP A 201 24.08 -2.00 0.17
CA ASP A 201 24.43 -1.11 1.29
C ASP A 201 23.76 -1.53 2.63
N GLY A 202 23.81 -2.84 2.93
CA GLY A 202 23.18 -3.42 4.13
C GLY A 202 21.66 -3.56 4.04
N LEU A 203 21.04 -3.36 2.86
CA LEU A 203 19.62 -3.56 2.62
C LEU A 203 19.38 -4.88 1.91
N PRO A 204 18.72 -5.85 2.52
CA PRO A 204 18.26 -7.04 1.81
C PRO A 204 17.18 -6.68 0.81
N ILE A 205 17.32 -7.18 -0.44
CA ILE A 205 16.42 -6.88 -1.56
C ILE A 205 15.44 -8.02 -1.74
N TYR A 206 14.16 -7.66 -1.88
CA TYR A 206 13.05 -8.58 -2.18
C TYR A 206 12.30 -8.12 -3.43
N ASN A 207 11.87 -9.08 -4.25
CA ASN A 207 11.00 -8.80 -5.38
C ASN A 207 9.55 -8.72 -4.90
N ASP A 208 8.79 -7.77 -5.43
CA ASP A 208 7.37 -7.57 -5.15
C ASP A 208 6.44 -8.59 -5.83
N VAL A 209 6.97 -9.33 -6.81
CA VAL A 209 6.22 -10.29 -7.63
C VAL A 209 5.00 -9.65 -8.31
N GLY A 210 5.10 -8.36 -8.70
CA GLY A 210 4.02 -7.62 -9.37
C GLY A 210 2.88 -7.18 -8.45
N ARG A 211 3.11 -7.09 -7.13
CA ARG A 211 2.09 -6.72 -6.13
C ARG A 211 2.19 -5.26 -5.67
N MET A 212 3.20 -4.51 -6.12
CA MET A 212 3.30 -3.08 -5.83
C MET A 212 2.24 -2.27 -6.57
N PRO A 213 1.74 -1.18 -5.96
CA PRO A 213 0.81 -0.28 -6.63
C PRO A 213 1.46 0.42 -7.83
N ALA A 214 0.64 0.76 -8.83
CA ALA A 214 1.09 1.43 -10.04
C ALA A 214 1.89 2.70 -9.75
N GLY A 215 2.95 2.92 -10.53
CA GLY A 215 3.85 4.06 -10.41
C GLY A 215 4.89 3.96 -9.29
N VAL A 216 4.87 2.90 -8.47
CA VAL A 216 5.86 2.64 -7.42
C VAL A 216 6.84 1.58 -7.91
N ASP A 217 8.13 1.90 -7.93
CA ASP A 217 9.18 0.96 -8.39
C ASP A 217 9.96 0.34 -7.25
N MET A 218 10.13 1.07 -6.16
CA MET A 218 10.80 0.54 -4.99
C MET A 218 10.29 1.19 -3.71
N MET A 219 10.39 0.46 -2.61
CA MET A 219 10.15 0.98 -1.26
C MET A 219 11.16 0.41 -0.27
N ILE A 220 11.59 1.28 0.64
CA ILE A 220 12.35 0.87 1.82
C ILE A 220 11.39 0.87 3.00
N VAL A 221 11.24 -0.28 3.62
CA VAL A 221 10.31 -0.51 4.73
C VAL A 221 11.10 -0.96 5.95
N ASN A 222 10.86 -0.31 7.08
CA ASN A 222 11.28 -0.85 8.37
C ASN A 222 10.05 -1.38 9.11
N PRO A 223 10.03 -2.67 9.50
CA PRO A 223 8.87 -3.30 10.14
C PRO A 223 8.36 -2.58 11.39
N ILE A 224 9.21 -1.80 12.07
CA ILE A 224 8.78 -1.05 13.25
C ILE A 224 7.64 -0.05 12.97
N ALA A 225 7.50 0.39 11.72
CA ALA A 225 6.53 1.41 11.31
C ALA A 225 5.21 0.83 10.83
N THR A 226 5.15 -0.47 10.58
CA THR A 226 4.00 -1.12 9.95
C THR A 226 3.49 -2.28 10.79
N THR A 227 2.19 -2.37 10.97
CA THR A 227 1.53 -3.55 11.54
C THR A 227 0.38 -3.96 10.64
N ALA A 228 0.23 -5.25 10.41
CA ALA A 228 -0.79 -5.75 9.50
C ALA A 228 -1.41 -7.03 10.09
N PRO A 229 -2.40 -6.86 10.96
CA PRO A 229 -3.13 -8.00 11.51
C PRO A 229 -3.86 -8.73 10.39
N TRP A 230 -3.77 -10.04 10.41
CA TRP A 230 -4.54 -10.90 9.54
C TRP A 230 -5.30 -11.92 10.39
N LYS A 231 -6.59 -12.04 10.12
CA LYS A 231 -7.49 -12.89 10.86
C LYS A 231 -8.35 -13.68 9.89
N LEU A 232 -8.04 -14.94 9.69
CA LEU A 232 -8.95 -15.85 9.02
C LEU A 232 -10.08 -16.15 10.01
N SER A 233 -11.21 -15.49 9.85
CA SER A 233 -12.26 -15.56 10.86
C SER A 233 -13.10 -16.81 10.77
N GLU A 234 -13.35 -17.32 9.56
CA GLU A 234 -14.17 -18.53 9.39
C GLU A 234 -13.82 -19.24 8.09
N TYR A 235 -13.62 -20.54 8.19
CA TYR A 235 -13.52 -21.46 7.07
C TYR A 235 -14.44 -22.63 7.32
N LYS A 236 -15.38 -22.86 6.40
CA LYS A 236 -16.40 -23.91 6.51
C LYS A 236 -16.40 -24.79 5.28
N THR A 237 -16.45 -26.08 5.50
CA THR A 237 -16.66 -27.09 4.46
C THR A 237 -17.95 -27.82 4.77
N HIS A 238 -18.92 -27.74 3.87
CA HIS A 238 -20.19 -28.44 3.97
C HIS A 238 -20.19 -29.59 2.98
N ILE A 239 -20.44 -30.80 3.47
CA ILE A 239 -20.57 -31.99 2.66
C ILE A 239 -22.05 -32.18 2.36
N ASP A 240 -22.40 -32.33 1.08
CA ASP A 240 -23.76 -32.53 0.57
C ASP A 240 -24.81 -31.53 1.14
N PRO A 241 -24.58 -30.20 1.05
CA PRO A 241 -25.55 -29.23 1.53
C PRO A 241 -26.83 -29.26 0.64
N PRO A 242 -27.98 -28.81 1.16
CA PRO A 242 -29.24 -28.83 0.41
C PRO A 242 -29.11 -28.14 -0.97
N GLY A 243 -29.47 -28.87 -2.03
CA GLY A 243 -29.43 -28.37 -3.41
C GLY A 243 -28.09 -28.49 -4.13
N ILE A 244 -27.04 -29.02 -3.48
CA ILE A 244 -25.72 -29.25 -4.06
C ILE A 244 -25.33 -30.71 -3.81
N ASN A 245 -24.98 -31.43 -4.87
CA ASN A 245 -24.41 -32.78 -4.75
C ASN A 245 -22.88 -32.67 -4.74
N GLY A 246 -22.28 -32.57 -3.55
CA GLY A 246 -20.83 -32.40 -3.44
C GLY A 246 -20.42 -31.57 -2.23
N THR A 247 -19.26 -30.91 -2.31
CA THR A 247 -18.68 -30.12 -1.21
C THR A 247 -18.77 -28.63 -1.49
N LEU A 248 -19.41 -27.87 -0.60
CA LEU A 248 -19.41 -26.42 -0.57
C LEU A 248 -18.30 -25.93 0.36
N VAL A 249 -17.44 -25.05 -0.13
CA VAL A 249 -16.36 -24.43 0.61
C VAL A 249 -16.63 -22.94 0.73
N GLU A 250 -16.62 -22.45 1.94
CA GLU A 250 -16.82 -21.03 2.26
C GLU A 250 -15.67 -20.53 3.14
N GLY A 251 -15.18 -19.36 2.86
CA GLY A 251 -14.15 -18.72 3.65
C GLY A 251 -14.37 -17.21 3.79
N ARG A 252 -13.96 -16.66 4.93
CA ARG A 252 -14.03 -15.25 5.24
C ARG A 252 -12.71 -14.79 5.83
N ASN A 253 -12.10 -13.78 5.20
CA ASN A 253 -10.83 -13.19 5.60
C ASN A 253 -11.04 -11.76 6.08
N ARG A 254 -10.54 -11.48 7.27
CA ARG A 254 -10.42 -10.11 7.79
C ARG A 254 -8.96 -9.78 7.97
N PHE A 255 -8.53 -8.74 7.33
CA PHE A 255 -7.15 -8.26 7.40
C PHE A 255 -7.15 -6.74 7.37
N ASP A 256 -6.06 -6.13 7.78
CA ASP A 256 -5.78 -4.72 7.54
C ASP A 256 -4.27 -4.49 7.56
N ALA A 257 -3.86 -3.28 7.20
CA ALA A 257 -2.49 -2.83 7.32
C ALA A 257 -2.47 -1.39 7.77
N PHE A 258 -1.69 -1.11 8.80
CA PHE A 258 -1.60 0.20 9.40
C PHE A 258 -0.16 0.69 9.39
N VAL A 259 0.00 1.97 9.07
CA VAL A 259 1.24 2.70 9.26
C VAL A 259 1.12 3.51 10.55
N LEU A 260 2.07 3.31 11.45
CA LEU A 260 2.09 4.01 12.73
C LEU A 260 2.55 5.45 12.50
N GLU A 261 1.71 6.43 12.82
CA GLU A 261 1.92 7.86 12.54
C GLU A 261 3.30 8.36 12.99
N HIS A 262 3.72 8.05 14.22
CA HIS A 262 5.00 8.48 14.77
C HIS A 262 6.23 7.78 14.18
N LYS A 263 6.01 6.67 13.46
CA LYS A 263 7.08 5.86 12.87
C LYS A 263 7.09 5.93 11.34
N ARG A 264 6.23 6.73 10.73
CA ARG A 264 6.15 6.94 9.25
C ARG A 264 7.48 7.36 8.63
N GLY A 265 8.34 8.04 9.41
CA GLY A 265 9.69 8.40 8.99
C GLY A 265 10.61 7.23 8.69
N ALA A 266 10.24 5.98 9.05
CA ALA A 266 11.00 4.77 8.74
C ALA A 266 10.53 4.09 7.42
N LEU A 267 9.65 4.76 6.67
CA LEU A 267 9.14 4.31 5.37
C LEU A 267 9.53 5.31 4.28
N ALA A 268 10.01 4.79 3.16
CA ALA A 268 10.35 5.58 1.98
C ALA A 268 9.94 4.88 0.70
N VAL A 269 9.46 5.66 -0.28
CA VAL A 269 8.94 5.17 -1.55
C VAL A 269 9.57 5.93 -2.71
N HIS A 270 9.87 5.24 -3.80
CA HIS A 270 10.27 5.85 -5.06
C HIS A 270 9.19 5.63 -6.12
N ARG A 271 8.85 6.69 -6.85
CA ARG A 271 7.87 6.68 -7.94
C ARG A 271 8.55 7.12 -9.24
N SER A 272 8.53 6.23 -10.24
CA SER A 272 9.12 6.53 -11.55
C SER A 272 8.11 6.99 -12.58
N ALA A 273 6.85 6.63 -12.43
CA ALA A 273 5.77 6.93 -13.36
C ALA A 273 4.55 7.54 -12.68
N LYS A 274 3.80 8.32 -13.43
CA LYS A 274 2.48 8.80 -13.00
C LYS A 274 1.47 7.65 -13.04
N VAL A 275 0.60 7.61 -12.05
CA VAL A 275 -0.59 6.76 -12.10
C VAL A 275 -1.54 7.31 -13.16
N VAL A 276 -1.99 6.49 -14.08
CA VAL A 276 -2.97 6.87 -15.08
C VAL A 276 -4.35 6.89 -14.43
N LEU A 277 -5.02 8.03 -14.51
CA LEU A 277 -6.38 8.20 -13.98
C LEU A 277 -7.39 8.19 -15.12
N THR A 278 -8.49 7.44 -14.96
CA THR A 278 -9.60 7.40 -15.92
C THR A 278 -10.86 7.90 -15.23
N PRO A 279 -11.19 9.20 -15.37
CA PRO A 279 -12.40 9.76 -14.77
C PRO A 279 -13.64 9.45 -15.61
N THR A 280 -14.74 9.09 -14.95
CA THR A 280 -16.07 9.03 -15.55
C THR A 280 -16.78 10.35 -15.30
N ASN A 281 -16.90 11.16 -16.37
CA ASN A 281 -17.54 12.47 -16.33
C ASN A 281 -18.99 12.37 -16.74
N GLU A 282 -19.89 13.01 -16.01
CA GLU A 282 -21.34 13.00 -16.23
C GLU A 282 -21.91 14.42 -16.11
N ALA A 283 -23.12 14.59 -16.65
CA ALA A 283 -23.88 15.82 -16.45
C ALA A 283 -24.26 15.98 -14.96
N GLY A 284 -23.95 17.12 -14.41
CA GLY A 284 -24.41 17.52 -13.06
C GLY A 284 -25.76 18.24 -13.11
N ALA A 285 -26.07 19.04 -12.09
CA ALA A 285 -27.16 20.00 -12.11
C ALA A 285 -26.99 21.03 -13.25
N SER A 286 -28.03 21.84 -13.54
CA SER A 286 -27.96 22.88 -14.58
C SER A 286 -26.72 23.75 -14.44
N GLY A 287 -25.93 23.85 -15.50
CA GLY A 287 -24.67 24.59 -15.50
C GLY A 287 -23.48 23.92 -14.82
N LYS A 288 -23.58 22.64 -14.45
CA LYS A 288 -22.56 21.92 -13.70
C LYS A 288 -22.18 20.60 -14.33
N THR A 289 -21.02 20.09 -13.99
CA THR A 289 -20.52 18.74 -14.29
C THR A 289 -20.25 18.00 -13.00
N LYS A 290 -20.19 16.67 -13.05
CA LYS A 290 -19.77 15.82 -11.92
C LYS A 290 -18.92 14.66 -12.40
N PHE A 291 -18.12 14.10 -11.50
CA PHE A 291 -17.36 12.89 -11.75
C PHE A 291 -17.90 11.78 -10.84
N SER A 292 -18.46 10.73 -11.45
CA SER A 292 -19.08 9.62 -10.72
C SER A 292 -18.05 8.59 -10.26
N ALA A 293 -16.94 8.45 -10.97
CA ALA A 293 -15.82 7.58 -10.63
C ALA A 293 -14.50 8.11 -11.19
N VAL A 294 -13.39 7.73 -10.56
CA VAL A 294 -12.02 7.95 -11.08
C VAL A 294 -11.23 6.67 -10.85
N GLU A 295 -11.06 5.87 -11.88
CA GLU A 295 -10.25 4.66 -11.83
C GLU A 295 -8.76 5.02 -11.75
N GLY A 296 -7.96 4.14 -11.12
CA GLY A 296 -6.53 4.35 -10.87
C GLY A 296 -6.20 5.11 -9.58
N ALA A 297 -7.17 5.81 -8.97
CA ALA A 297 -6.97 6.52 -7.70
C ALA A 297 -6.96 5.58 -6.48
N THR A 298 -7.51 4.39 -6.63
CA THR A 298 -7.57 3.35 -5.60
C THR A 298 -6.91 2.07 -6.09
N VAL A 299 -6.33 1.34 -5.15
CA VAL A 299 -5.84 -0.03 -5.35
C VAL A 299 -6.82 -0.97 -4.68
N LEU A 300 -7.17 -2.06 -5.35
CA LEU A 300 -8.24 -2.99 -4.96
C LEU A 300 -9.62 -2.32 -4.93
N ASP A 301 -10.64 -3.11 -4.60
CA ASP A 301 -12.04 -2.71 -4.60
C ASP A 301 -12.78 -3.07 -3.31
N GLY A 302 -14.03 -2.62 -3.20
CA GLY A 302 -14.90 -2.93 -2.06
C GLY A 302 -14.32 -2.49 -0.72
N SER A 303 -14.40 -3.35 0.29
CA SER A 303 -13.88 -3.06 1.63
C SER A 303 -12.35 -3.01 1.71
N ALA A 304 -11.66 -3.59 0.72
CA ALA A 304 -10.20 -3.58 0.61
C ALA A 304 -9.65 -2.41 -0.23
N ALA A 305 -10.47 -1.47 -0.68
CA ALA A 305 -10.04 -0.33 -1.47
C ALA A 305 -9.10 0.59 -0.68
N VAL A 306 -7.90 0.83 -1.22
CA VAL A 306 -6.89 1.74 -0.65
C VAL A 306 -6.74 2.97 -1.53
N LYS A 307 -7.05 4.14 -0.99
CA LYS A 307 -6.81 5.42 -1.69
C LYS A 307 -5.31 5.72 -1.70
N MET A 308 -4.76 5.93 -2.88
CA MET A 308 -3.34 6.22 -3.05
C MET A 308 -2.98 7.69 -2.78
N GLY A 309 -3.99 8.56 -2.69
CA GLY A 309 -3.81 9.99 -2.45
C GLY A 309 -5.12 10.75 -2.46
N THR A 310 -5.04 12.07 -2.54
CA THR A 310 -6.19 12.98 -2.65
C THR A 310 -6.40 13.37 -4.10
N LEU A 311 -7.63 13.23 -4.58
CA LEU A 311 -8.02 13.67 -5.92
C LEU A 311 -8.18 15.20 -5.95
N CYS A 312 -7.67 15.81 -7.02
CA CYS A 312 -7.83 17.22 -7.33
C CYS A 312 -8.24 17.38 -8.79
N TYR A 313 -8.77 18.54 -9.15
CA TYR A 313 -9.16 18.82 -10.52
C TYR A 313 -8.72 20.21 -10.97
N LYS A 314 -8.70 20.38 -12.28
CA LYS A 314 -8.60 21.70 -12.93
C LYS A 314 -9.57 21.74 -14.08
N ILE A 315 -10.35 22.81 -14.17
CA ILE A 315 -11.26 23.08 -15.27
C ILE A 315 -10.85 24.41 -15.89
N SER A 316 -10.83 24.50 -17.22
CA SER A 316 -10.43 25.69 -17.96
C SER A 316 -11.05 25.69 -19.35
N SER A 317 -11.37 26.87 -19.86
CA SER A 317 -11.77 27.04 -21.27
C SER A 317 -10.62 26.82 -22.27
N SER A 318 -9.38 26.84 -21.81
CA SER A 318 -8.17 26.61 -22.63
C SER A 318 -7.60 25.21 -22.38
N THR A 319 -6.65 24.79 -23.22
CA THR A 319 -5.91 23.55 -23.04
C THR A 319 -5.16 23.55 -21.72
N ILE A 320 -5.30 22.46 -20.94
CA ILE A 320 -4.64 22.26 -19.66
C ILE A 320 -3.36 21.45 -19.91
N ALA A 321 -2.21 22.05 -19.65
CA ALA A 321 -0.92 21.39 -19.84
C ALA A 321 -0.74 20.21 -18.87
N GLU A 322 0.05 19.21 -19.27
CA GLU A 322 0.49 18.14 -18.39
C GLU A 322 1.41 18.65 -17.28
N VAL A 323 1.29 18.06 -16.11
CA VAL A 323 2.12 18.40 -14.95
C VAL A 323 3.13 17.27 -14.73
N ALA A 324 4.39 17.61 -14.48
CA ALA A 324 5.43 16.61 -14.25
C ALA A 324 5.22 15.86 -12.93
N LEU A 325 5.60 14.58 -12.90
CA LEU A 325 5.60 13.76 -11.69
C LEU A 325 6.43 14.43 -10.57
N GLY A 326 5.90 14.46 -9.35
CA GLY A 326 6.55 15.07 -8.20
C GLY A 326 6.51 16.61 -8.19
N THR A 327 5.69 17.24 -9.04
CA THR A 327 5.41 18.67 -8.93
C THR A 327 4.51 18.95 -7.74
N ASP A 328 4.79 20.00 -6.99
CA ASP A 328 3.93 20.46 -5.90
C ASP A 328 2.61 21.02 -6.45
N ILE A 329 1.52 20.39 -6.08
CA ILE A 329 0.13 20.78 -6.39
C ILE A 329 -0.69 20.95 -5.10
N SER A 330 -0.05 21.36 -4.02
CA SER A 330 -0.69 21.58 -2.73
C SER A 330 -1.61 22.81 -2.69
N ASP A 331 -1.42 23.75 -3.64
CA ASP A 331 -2.26 24.94 -3.74
C ASP A 331 -3.71 24.57 -4.10
N LYS A 332 -4.58 24.67 -3.12
CA LYS A 332 -6.02 24.37 -3.26
C LYS A 332 -6.77 25.34 -4.17
N SER A 333 -6.24 26.53 -4.41
CA SER A 333 -6.88 27.51 -5.32
C SER A 333 -6.65 27.14 -6.79
N ALA A 334 -5.46 26.63 -7.11
CA ALA A 334 -5.10 26.16 -8.44
C ALA A 334 -5.54 24.71 -8.72
N TYR A 335 -5.59 23.89 -7.68
CA TYR A 335 -5.93 22.45 -7.71
C TYR A 335 -6.92 22.10 -6.58
N PRO A 336 -8.21 22.53 -6.71
CA PRO A 336 -9.23 22.20 -5.72
C PRO A 336 -9.41 20.69 -5.57
N GLU A 337 -9.76 20.25 -4.37
CA GLU A 337 -10.00 18.84 -4.08
C GLU A 337 -11.29 18.37 -4.77
N LEU A 338 -11.24 17.17 -5.34
CA LEU A 338 -12.36 16.55 -6.02
C LEU A 338 -13.08 15.57 -5.08
N THR A 339 -14.35 15.84 -4.81
CA THR A 339 -15.26 14.89 -4.18
C THR A 339 -16.07 14.17 -5.25
N ILE A 340 -16.02 12.85 -5.27
CA ILE A 340 -16.77 12.03 -6.23
C ILE A 340 -18.27 12.25 -6.03
N GLY A 341 -18.98 12.49 -7.14
CA GLY A 341 -20.43 12.74 -7.15
C GLY A 341 -20.85 14.18 -6.87
N GLU A 342 -19.92 15.06 -6.49
CA GLU A 342 -20.21 16.49 -6.25
C GLU A 342 -20.30 17.29 -7.55
N ASP A 343 -21.22 18.24 -7.57
CA ASP A 343 -21.46 19.12 -8.71
C ASP A 343 -20.44 20.27 -8.79
N ILE A 344 -19.77 20.43 -9.93
CA ILE A 344 -18.75 21.42 -10.19
C ILE A 344 -19.23 22.39 -11.27
N THR A 345 -19.21 23.69 -11.01
CA THR A 345 -19.60 24.74 -11.97
C THR A 345 -18.63 24.77 -13.15
N CYS A 346 -19.17 24.78 -14.38
CA CYS A 346 -18.39 24.81 -15.62
C CYS A 346 -19.15 25.45 -16.79
N ALA A 347 -18.41 25.85 -17.84
CA ALA A 347 -19.00 26.22 -19.13
C ALA A 347 -19.09 25.00 -20.06
N ALA A 348 -19.94 25.05 -21.07
CA ALA A 348 -20.26 23.90 -21.94
C ALA A 348 -19.08 23.34 -22.75
N SER A 349 -18.03 24.14 -22.98
CA SER A 349 -16.85 23.74 -23.76
C SER A 349 -15.58 23.65 -22.91
N ASP A 350 -15.70 23.75 -21.58
CA ASP A 350 -14.56 23.68 -20.71
C ASP A 350 -13.90 22.29 -20.79
N LYS A 351 -12.61 22.30 -20.58
CA LYS A 351 -11.75 21.10 -20.49
C LYS A 351 -11.44 20.82 -19.05
N TYR A 352 -11.22 19.55 -18.73
CA TYR A 352 -10.81 19.13 -17.40
C TYR A 352 -9.55 18.27 -17.43
N ARG A 353 -8.82 18.25 -16.33
CA ARG A 353 -7.86 17.24 -15.92
C ARG A 353 -8.06 16.91 -14.45
N ILE A 354 -7.92 15.64 -14.15
CA ILE A 354 -7.95 15.13 -12.77
C ILE A 354 -6.52 14.77 -12.38
N TYR A 355 -6.17 15.11 -11.15
CA TYR A 355 -4.87 14.89 -10.57
C TYR A 355 -4.99 14.09 -9.29
N LEU A 356 -3.97 13.30 -8.99
CA LEU A 356 -3.82 12.59 -7.72
C LEU A 356 -2.56 13.14 -7.04
N LYS A 357 -2.72 13.68 -5.84
CA LYS A 357 -1.60 14.14 -5.00
C LYS A 357 -1.40 13.22 -3.81
N ASP A 358 -0.16 13.02 -3.42
CA ASP A 358 0.18 12.31 -2.19
C ASP A 358 -0.07 13.17 -0.94
N GLN A 359 0.28 12.63 0.24
CA GLN A 359 0.11 13.34 1.52
C GLN A 359 1.02 14.58 1.65
N SER A 360 2.09 14.68 0.86
CA SER A 360 3.00 15.83 0.83
C SER A 360 2.55 16.91 -0.18
N GLY A 361 1.44 16.69 -0.89
CA GLY A 361 0.92 17.59 -1.91
C GLY A 361 1.57 17.44 -3.29
N MET A 362 2.41 16.43 -3.49
CA MET A 362 3.10 16.19 -4.75
C MET A 362 2.26 15.36 -5.71
N LEU A 363 2.31 15.69 -7.00
CA LEU A 363 1.62 14.97 -8.06
C LEU A 363 2.14 13.53 -8.20
N ILE A 364 1.25 12.56 -8.10
CA ILE A 364 1.55 11.14 -8.32
C ILE A 364 0.72 10.50 -9.43
N GLY A 365 -0.34 11.14 -9.87
CA GLY A 365 -1.18 10.66 -10.97
C GLY A 365 -1.89 11.76 -11.70
N GLU A 366 -2.24 11.51 -12.97
CA GLU A 366 -2.89 12.48 -13.85
C GLU A 366 -3.77 11.78 -14.87
N SER A 367 -4.94 12.37 -15.21
CA SER A 367 -5.78 11.91 -16.31
C SER A 367 -5.35 12.50 -17.65
N ALA A 368 -5.78 11.89 -18.74
CA ALA A 368 -5.84 12.60 -20.00
C ALA A 368 -6.77 13.84 -19.88
N GLN A 369 -6.57 14.84 -20.73
CA GLN A 369 -7.48 15.97 -20.83
C GLN A 369 -8.80 15.51 -21.45
N GLY A 370 -9.91 15.79 -20.79
CA GLY A 370 -11.26 15.58 -21.31
C GLY A 370 -12.02 16.90 -21.51
N THR A 371 -13.21 16.80 -22.14
CA THR A 371 -14.17 17.91 -22.21
C THR A 371 -15.31 17.63 -21.24
N VAL A 372 -15.76 18.64 -20.52
CA VAL A 372 -16.84 18.48 -19.52
C VAL A 372 -18.17 18.11 -20.16
N ILE A 373 -18.92 17.25 -19.51
CA ILE A 373 -20.34 16.97 -19.81
C ILE A 373 -21.16 17.83 -18.84
N ARG A 374 -21.81 18.86 -19.35
CA ARG A 374 -22.55 19.81 -18.54
C ARG A 374 -24.03 19.48 -18.49
N GLY A 375 -24.66 19.62 -17.32
CA GLY A 375 -26.11 19.57 -17.15
C GLY A 375 -26.78 20.75 -17.85
N ALA A 376 -27.93 20.48 -18.44
CA ALA A 376 -28.74 21.44 -19.17
C ALA A 376 -29.34 22.54 -18.26
#